data_159c09aa4cd2a6c7862f1f2e41189bd8
#
_entry.id   159c09aa4cd2a6c7862f1f2e41189bd8
#
_cell.length_a   1.000
_cell.length_b   1.000
_cell.length_c   1.000
_cell.angle_alpha   90.00
_cell.angle_beta   90.00
_cell.angle_gamma   90.00
#
_symmetry.space_group_name_H-M   'P 1'
#
loop_
_entity.id
_entity.type
_entity.pdbx_description
1 polymer ?
#
loop_
_entity_poly.entity_id
_entity_poly.type
_entity_poly.pdbx_seq_one_letter_code
_entity_poly.pdbx_strand_id
1 'polypeptide(L)'
;MKLAKNLEKLGTETAFSVLAEAKALEAKGNPMIHLGLGQPDFKTPKHVVEAAKKALDDGHHGYVMSNGIPECRQAVTLSLIHI
;
A
#
# COMPACT_ATOMS: atom_id res chain seq x y z
N MET A 1 6.76 -29.89 13.76
CA MET A 1 7.03 -29.87 12.29
C MET A 1 8.42 -29.28 12.09
N LYS A 2 9.36 -30.03 11.45
CA LYS A 2 10.69 -29.46 11.14
C LYS A 2 10.59 -28.61 9.88
N LEU A 3 10.81 -27.32 9.99
CA LEU A 3 10.93 -26.41 8.84
C LEU A 3 12.32 -26.55 8.21
N ALA A 4 12.43 -26.28 6.92
CA ALA A 4 13.72 -26.27 6.24
C ALA A 4 14.61 -25.13 6.81
N LYS A 5 15.88 -25.41 7.07
CA LYS A 5 16.84 -24.45 7.67
C LYS A 5 16.93 -23.10 6.92
N ASN A 6 16.67 -23.10 5.61
CA ASN A 6 16.70 -21.89 4.82
C ASN A 6 15.52 -20.93 5.09
N LEU A 7 14.41 -21.42 5.71
CA LEU A 7 13.29 -20.58 6.11
C LEU A 7 13.63 -19.65 7.27
N GLU A 8 14.63 -19.98 8.07
CA GLU A 8 15.13 -19.12 9.15
C GLU A 8 15.79 -17.84 8.62
N LYS A 9 16.20 -17.83 7.33
CA LYS A 9 16.79 -16.67 6.64
C LYS A 9 15.76 -15.77 5.97
N LEU A 10 14.49 -16.19 5.91
CA LEU A 10 13.41 -15.39 5.36
C LEU A 10 12.94 -14.43 6.47
N GLY A 11 13.21 -13.16 6.25
CA GLY A 11 12.65 -12.07 7.05
C GLY A 11 11.25 -11.70 6.59
N THR A 12 10.50 -11.06 7.45
CA THR A 12 9.29 -10.32 7.10
C THR A 12 9.66 -8.90 6.67
N GLU A 13 8.74 -8.20 6.04
CA GLU A 13 8.92 -6.79 5.70
C GLU A 13 9.15 -5.98 7.00
N THR A 14 10.35 -5.41 7.14
CA THR A 14 10.80 -4.76 8.39
C THR A 14 10.06 -3.46 8.67
N ALA A 15 9.52 -2.78 7.65
CA ALA A 15 8.81 -1.50 7.81
C ALA A 15 7.60 -1.61 8.76
N PHE A 16 6.84 -2.70 8.67
CA PHE A 16 5.68 -2.93 9.54
C PHE A 16 6.08 -3.36 10.95
N SER A 17 7.18 -4.11 11.14
CA SER A 17 7.67 -4.45 12.47
C SER A 17 8.18 -3.19 13.20
N VAL A 18 8.92 -2.33 12.53
CA VAL A 18 9.37 -1.04 13.07
C VAL A 18 8.19 -0.14 13.44
N LEU A 19 7.13 -0.10 12.61
CA LEU A 19 5.92 0.65 12.91
C LEU A 19 5.22 0.12 14.19
N ALA A 20 5.17 -1.19 14.36
CA ALA A 20 4.58 -1.80 15.55
C ALA A 20 5.37 -1.46 16.83
N GLU A 21 6.70 -1.48 16.78
CA GLU A 21 7.57 -1.08 17.88
C GLU A 21 7.41 0.41 18.21
N ALA A 22 7.37 1.28 17.19
CA ALA A 22 7.14 2.71 17.37
C ALA A 22 5.80 2.99 18.07
N LYS A 23 4.72 2.35 17.63
CA LYS A 23 3.40 2.45 18.29
C LYS A 23 3.40 1.96 19.72
N ALA A 24 4.16 0.90 20.02
CA ALA A 24 4.29 0.41 21.39
C ALA A 24 5.04 1.40 22.31
N LEU A 25 6.00 2.16 21.77
CA LEU A 25 6.69 3.23 22.49
C LEU A 25 5.79 4.45 22.69
N GLU A 26 5.00 4.84 21.69
CA GLU A 26 3.99 5.90 21.82
C GLU A 26 2.97 5.59 22.92
N ALA A 27 2.49 4.35 22.97
CA ALA A 27 1.56 3.91 24.01
C ALA A 27 2.16 4.01 25.44
N LYS A 28 3.48 4.05 25.55
CA LYS A 28 4.20 4.29 26.82
C LYS A 28 4.45 5.78 27.11
N GLY A 29 3.91 6.69 26.28
CA GLY A 29 4.04 8.13 26.45
C GLY A 29 5.27 8.76 25.80
N ASN A 30 6.03 8.03 24.96
CA ASN A 30 7.15 8.59 24.22
C ASN A 30 6.65 9.25 22.91
N PRO A 31 6.92 10.54 22.67
CA PRO A 31 6.58 11.15 21.40
C PRO A 31 7.43 10.55 20.27
N MET A 32 6.78 10.11 19.19
CA MET A 32 7.45 9.47 18.05
C MET A 32 7.19 10.26 16.76
N ILE A 33 8.23 10.37 15.92
CA ILE A 33 8.11 10.87 14.55
C ILE A 33 8.21 9.68 13.60
N HIS A 34 7.12 9.39 12.88
CA HIS A 34 7.02 8.24 11.99
C HIS A 34 7.56 8.55 10.59
N LEU A 35 8.77 8.07 10.29
CA LEU A 35 9.39 8.17 8.96
C LEU A 35 9.58 6.80 8.29
N GLY A 36 9.08 5.73 8.92
CA GLY A 36 9.27 4.35 8.46
C GLY A 36 8.40 3.96 7.25
N LEU A 37 7.28 4.63 7.04
CA LEU A 37 6.39 4.41 5.90
C LEU A 37 6.19 5.73 5.14
N GLY A 38 6.35 5.68 3.83
CA GLY A 38 6.11 6.82 2.94
C GLY A 38 4.62 7.05 2.69
N GLN A 39 3.86 7.30 3.75
CA GLN A 39 2.42 7.58 3.64
C GLN A 39 2.19 9.09 3.59
N PRO A 40 1.52 9.61 2.53
CA PRO A 40 1.13 11.02 2.48
C PRO A 40 0.23 11.41 3.65
N ASP A 41 0.43 12.61 4.20
CA ASP A 41 -0.36 13.17 5.31
C ASP A 41 -1.62 13.92 4.81
N PHE A 42 -1.74 14.13 3.51
CA PHE A 42 -2.91 14.73 2.86
C PHE A 42 -3.86 13.66 2.30
N LYS A 43 -5.13 14.02 2.19
CA LYS A 43 -6.17 13.13 1.69
C LYS A 43 -6.07 12.91 0.19
N THR A 44 -6.47 11.73 -0.28
CA THR A 44 -6.65 11.45 -1.70
C THR A 44 -7.56 12.50 -2.36
N PRO A 45 -7.20 13.02 -3.54
CA PRO A 45 -8.02 14.01 -4.24
C PRO A 45 -9.47 13.56 -4.44
N LYS A 46 -10.40 14.50 -4.27
CA LYS A 46 -11.84 14.19 -4.28
C LYS A 46 -12.28 13.43 -5.54
N HIS A 47 -11.80 13.86 -6.72
CA HIS A 47 -12.17 13.22 -7.99
C HIS A 47 -11.71 11.75 -8.07
N VAL A 48 -10.57 11.41 -7.47
CA VAL A 48 -10.07 10.04 -7.40
C VAL A 48 -10.95 9.19 -6.47
N VAL A 49 -11.33 9.74 -5.32
CA VAL A 49 -12.22 9.07 -4.37
C VAL A 49 -13.59 8.81 -5.01
N GLU A 50 -14.17 9.79 -5.70
CA GLU A 50 -15.48 9.63 -6.35
C GLU A 50 -15.42 8.63 -7.52
N ALA A 51 -14.32 8.62 -8.29
CA ALA A 51 -14.12 7.61 -9.33
C ALA A 51 -14.03 6.19 -8.75
N ALA A 52 -13.35 6.01 -7.62
CA ALA A 52 -13.27 4.71 -6.96
C ALA A 52 -14.64 4.24 -6.43
N LYS A 53 -15.42 5.14 -5.81
CA LYS A 53 -16.79 4.83 -5.37
C LYS A 53 -17.67 4.40 -6.54
N LYS A 54 -17.64 5.20 -7.63
CA LYS A 54 -18.39 4.89 -8.84
C LYS A 54 -18.01 3.53 -9.42
N ALA A 55 -16.73 3.19 -9.47
CA ALA A 55 -16.29 1.89 -9.95
C ALA A 55 -16.85 0.73 -9.12
N LEU A 56 -16.93 0.89 -7.80
CA LEU A 56 -17.56 -0.10 -6.91
C LEU A 56 -19.07 -0.19 -7.15
N ASP A 57 -19.78 0.93 -7.28
CA ASP A 57 -21.21 0.99 -7.57
C ASP A 57 -21.54 0.36 -8.92
N ASP A 58 -20.66 0.53 -9.93
CA ASP A 58 -20.77 -0.07 -11.25
C ASP A 58 -20.41 -1.58 -11.27
N GLY A 59 -19.96 -2.15 -10.13
CA GLY A 59 -19.64 -3.59 -10.00
C GLY A 59 -18.21 -3.96 -10.39
N HIS A 60 -17.31 -3.00 -10.54
CA HIS A 60 -15.88 -3.25 -10.85
C HIS A 60 -15.07 -3.63 -9.60
N HIS A 61 -15.40 -4.78 -9.01
CA HIS A 61 -14.77 -5.25 -7.77
C HIS A 61 -14.31 -6.73 -7.83
N GLY A 62 -14.33 -7.34 -9.03
CA GLY A 62 -13.87 -8.72 -9.25
C GLY A 62 -12.35 -8.83 -9.40
N TYR A 63 -11.88 -10.08 -9.46
CA TYR A 63 -10.49 -10.36 -9.80
C TYR A 63 -10.15 -9.95 -11.23
N VAL A 64 -8.96 -9.44 -11.40
CA VAL A 64 -8.39 -9.09 -12.71
C VAL A 64 -7.00 -9.72 -12.86
N MET A 65 -6.43 -9.64 -14.06
CA MET A 65 -5.08 -10.15 -14.32
C MET A 65 -4.04 -9.36 -13.46
N SER A 66 -2.96 -10.03 -13.06
CA SER A 66 -1.92 -9.46 -12.19
C SER A 66 -1.25 -8.19 -12.76
N ASN A 67 -1.24 -8.03 -14.08
CA ASN A 67 -0.72 -6.83 -14.75
C ASN A 67 -1.73 -5.68 -14.84
N GLY A 68 -2.91 -5.82 -14.23
CA GLY A 68 -3.97 -4.81 -14.22
C GLY A 68 -4.84 -4.80 -15.48
N ILE A 69 -5.92 -4.03 -15.42
CA ILE A 69 -6.84 -3.86 -16.55
C ILE A 69 -6.21 -3.03 -17.67
N PRO A 70 -6.62 -3.26 -18.95
CA PRO A 70 -6.05 -2.53 -20.08
C PRO A 70 -6.14 -1.01 -19.96
N GLU A 71 -7.26 -0.50 -19.46
CA GLU A 71 -7.52 0.94 -19.27
C GLU A 71 -6.51 1.57 -18.31
N CYS A 72 -6.20 0.89 -17.19
CA CYS A 72 -5.21 1.36 -16.24
C CYS A 72 -3.81 1.41 -16.86
N ARG A 73 -3.42 0.36 -17.59
CA ARG A 73 -2.12 0.31 -18.27
C ARG A 73 -1.98 1.40 -19.33
N GLN A 74 -3.04 1.65 -20.09
CA GLN A 74 -3.08 2.71 -21.09
C GLN A 74 -2.97 4.09 -20.44
N ALA A 75 -3.67 4.33 -19.33
CA ALA A 75 -3.59 5.59 -18.59
C ALA A 75 -2.17 5.85 -18.07
N VAL A 76 -1.50 4.83 -17.54
CA VAL A 76 -0.09 4.95 -17.11
C VAL A 76 0.82 5.29 -18.29
N THR A 77 0.65 4.62 -19.44
CA THR A 77 1.46 4.90 -20.64
C THR A 77 1.27 6.34 -21.12
N LEU A 78 0.02 6.81 -21.19
CA LEU A 78 -0.28 8.19 -21.59
C LEU A 78 0.31 9.21 -20.62
N SER A 79 0.24 8.95 -19.31
CA SER A 79 0.85 9.82 -18.31
C SER A 79 2.37 9.92 -18.49
N LEU A 80 3.05 8.81 -18.73
CA LEU A 80 4.51 8.78 -18.89
C LEU A 80 5.01 9.45 -20.18
N ILE A 81 4.20 9.49 -21.25
CA ILE A 81 4.53 10.22 -22.49
C ILE A 81 4.61 11.73 -22.24
N HIS A 82 3.85 12.26 -21.29
CA HIS A 82 3.78 13.70 -20.99
C HIS A 82 4.76 14.15 -19.89
N ILE A 83 5.50 13.22 -19.30
CA ILE A 83 6.56 13.52 -18.35
C ILE A 83 7.89 13.68 -19.10
#